data_4f327815feef6b4c606138d6e2575925
#
_entry.id   4f327815feef6b4c606138d6e2575925
#
_cell.length_a   1.000
_cell.length_b   1.000
_cell.length_c   1.000
_cell.angle_alpha   90.00
_cell.angle_beta   90.00
_cell.angle_gamma   90.00
#
_symmetry.space_group_name_H-M   'P 1'
#
loop_
_entity.id
_entity.type
_entity.pdbx_description
1 polymer ?
#
loop_
_entity_poly.entity_id
_entity_poly.type
_entity_poly.pdbx_seq_one_letter_code
_entity_poly.pdbx_strand_id
1 'polypeptide(L)'
;TIPKAALQPLKQALRDDDWRVIYHSIVLLTEFAKKFPQPAVNLAPEVVSAFNSGEKLKERAADCLGMLGLANPHSVKGAVPGLIKGVESKSSELRKASAKALGRIGSKDAMIVFHAVPKLAKVLKNDDWYVHTEVVKALGYIGSNKPTLVKPHLPIIKNRTTTGADRNICQAAEWAYKKAGGK
;
A
#
# COMPACT_ATOMS: atom_id res chain seq x y z
N THR A 1 22.95 11.26 14.18
CA THR A 1 21.91 12.33 14.29
C THR A 1 21.60 12.78 12.89
N ILE A 2 20.37 12.48 12.40
CA ILE A 2 19.94 12.98 11.09
C ILE A 2 19.76 14.48 11.23
N PRO A 3 20.35 15.29 10.35
CA PRO A 3 20.14 16.73 10.41
C PRO A 3 18.64 17.01 10.12
N LYS A 4 17.92 17.59 11.08
CA LYS A 4 16.61 18.19 10.84
C LYS A 4 16.66 19.15 9.63
N ALA A 5 17.83 19.69 9.35
CA ALA A 5 18.13 20.51 8.17
C ALA A 5 17.86 19.81 6.83
N ALA A 6 18.01 18.48 6.72
CA ALA A 6 17.76 17.77 5.47
C ALA A 6 16.27 17.58 5.13
N LEU A 7 15.38 17.65 6.14
CA LEU A 7 13.94 17.45 5.93
C LEU A 7 13.26 18.72 5.38
N GLN A 8 13.76 19.90 5.69
CA GLN A 8 13.14 21.15 5.25
C GLN A 8 13.23 21.36 3.72
N PRO A 9 14.40 21.18 3.06
CA PRO A 9 14.48 21.24 1.61
C PRO A 9 13.59 20.19 0.93
N LEU A 10 13.54 18.97 1.47
CA LEU A 10 12.70 17.90 0.93
C LEU A 10 11.20 18.24 1.07
N LYS A 11 10.81 18.87 2.18
CA LYS A 11 9.45 19.34 2.40
C LYS A 11 9.06 20.43 1.39
N GLN A 12 9.95 21.35 1.09
CA GLN A 12 9.73 22.38 0.09
C GLN A 12 9.59 21.77 -1.31
N ALA A 13 10.48 20.85 -1.69
CA ALA A 13 10.44 20.17 -2.97
C ALA A 13 9.18 19.29 -3.17
N LEU A 14 8.60 18.76 -2.10
CA LEU A 14 7.31 18.04 -2.14
C LEU A 14 6.10 18.97 -2.37
N ARG A 15 6.29 20.27 -2.30
CA ARG A 15 5.28 21.32 -2.52
C ARG A 15 5.56 22.17 -3.76
N ASP A 16 6.51 21.73 -4.60
CA ASP A 16 6.87 22.44 -5.83
C ASP A 16 5.71 22.46 -6.82
N ASP A 17 5.67 23.46 -7.71
CA ASP A 17 4.67 23.54 -8.77
C ASP A 17 4.97 22.56 -9.93
N ASP A 18 6.26 22.17 -10.11
CA ASP A 18 6.65 21.18 -11.09
C ASP A 18 6.49 19.76 -10.55
N TRP A 19 5.56 19.02 -11.15
CA TRP A 19 5.30 17.63 -10.77
C TRP A 19 6.56 16.73 -10.85
N ARG A 20 7.56 17.04 -11.67
CA ARG A 20 8.82 16.29 -11.79
C ARG A 20 9.66 16.44 -10.52
N VAL A 21 9.70 17.65 -9.95
CA VAL A 21 10.37 17.91 -8.67
C VAL A 21 9.68 17.12 -7.56
N ILE A 22 8.35 17.17 -7.51
CA ILE A 22 7.56 16.39 -6.53
C ILE A 22 7.82 14.89 -6.70
N TYR A 23 7.81 14.38 -7.94
CA TYR A 23 8.04 12.97 -8.25
C TYR A 23 9.39 12.48 -7.70
N HIS A 24 10.49 13.18 -8.02
CA HIS A 24 11.81 12.80 -7.54
C HIS A 24 11.96 12.95 -6.03
N SER A 25 11.28 13.93 -5.44
CA SER A 25 11.23 14.12 -3.98
C SER A 25 10.50 12.97 -3.28
N ILE A 26 9.41 12.45 -3.85
CA ILE A 26 8.72 11.26 -3.34
C ILE A 26 9.63 10.03 -3.41
N VAL A 27 10.36 9.84 -4.52
CA VAL A 27 11.31 8.73 -4.67
C VAL A 27 12.40 8.83 -3.60
N LEU A 28 13.00 10.01 -3.43
CA LEU A 28 14.03 10.26 -2.42
C LEU A 28 13.48 10.01 -0.99
N LEU A 29 12.28 10.50 -0.68
CA LEU A 29 11.64 10.28 0.61
C LEU A 29 11.35 8.79 0.85
N THR A 30 10.99 8.04 -0.18
CA THR A 30 10.76 6.60 -0.06
C THR A 30 12.03 5.86 0.35
N GLU A 31 13.18 6.19 -0.26
CA GLU A 31 14.48 5.63 0.13
C GLU A 31 14.91 6.10 1.52
N PHE A 32 14.68 7.37 1.83
CA PHE A 32 14.94 7.92 3.16
C PHE A 32 14.11 7.22 4.24
N ALA A 33 12.82 6.95 3.99
CA ALA A 33 11.92 6.29 4.94
C ALA A 33 12.34 4.84 5.27
N LYS A 34 13.05 4.15 4.35
CA LYS A 34 13.60 2.82 4.61
C LYS A 34 14.67 2.85 5.72
N LYS A 35 15.48 3.90 5.75
CA LYS A 35 16.57 4.06 6.72
C LYS A 35 16.12 4.81 7.98
N PHE A 36 15.22 5.77 7.83
CA PHE A 36 14.83 6.72 8.87
C PHE A 36 13.31 6.89 8.91
N PRO A 37 12.56 5.83 9.29
CA PRO A 37 11.10 5.82 9.19
C PRO A 37 10.42 6.90 10.05
N GLN A 38 10.88 7.13 11.28
CA GLN A 38 10.23 8.08 12.18
C GLN A 38 10.36 9.55 11.72
N PRO A 39 11.56 10.06 11.33
CA PRO A 39 11.67 11.38 10.73
C PRO A 39 10.88 11.55 9.43
N ALA A 40 10.81 10.51 8.58
CA ALA A 40 10.10 10.55 7.31
C ALA A 40 8.59 10.76 7.48
N VAL A 41 7.99 10.23 8.54
CA VAL A 41 6.54 10.36 8.84
C VAL A 41 6.10 11.82 8.92
N ASN A 42 6.99 12.74 9.31
CA ASN A 42 6.67 14.18 9.39
C ASN A 42 6.34 14.80 8.02
N LEU A 43 6.69 14.12 6.91
CA LEU A 43 6.38 14.54 5.54
C LEU A 43 5.17 13.80 4.93
N ALA A 44 4.46 13.00 5.73
CA ALA A 44 3.27 12.29 5.28
C ALA A 44 2.17 13.22 4.73
N PRO A 45 1.88 14.39 5.32
CA PRO A 45 0.88 15.30 4.78
C PRO A 45 1.17 15.77 3.36
N GLU A 46 2.45 16.05 3.03
CA GLU A 46 2.88 16.47 1.71
C GLU A 46 2.70 15.34 0.69
N VAL A 47 3.03 14.09 1.07
CA VAL A 47 2.83 12.93 0.19
C VAL A 47 1.34 12.62 -0.02
N VAL A 48 0.50 12.79 1.02
CA VAL A 48 -0.96 12.67 0.89
C VAL A 48 -1.50 13.72 -0.09
N SER A 49 -1.03 14.98 0.01
CA SER A 49 -1.38 16.04 -0.93
C SER A 49 -0.97 15.68 -2.35
N ALA A 50 0.28 15.27 -2.55
CA ALA A 50 0.79 14.86 -3.86
C ALA A 50 0.02 13.68 -4.46
N PHE A 51 -0.36 12.69 -3.64
CA PHE A 51 -1.18 11.56 -4.08
C PHE A 51 -2.56 12.01 -4.61
N ASN A 52 -3.14 13.07 -4.02
CA ASN A 52 -4.45 13.59 -4.40
C ASN A 52 -4.40 14.59 -5.57
N SER A 53 -3.22 15.18 -5.88
CA SER A 53 -3.11 16.30 -6.83
C SER A 53 -3.03 15.87 -8.30
N GLY A 54 -2.58 14.65 -8.64
CA GLY A 54 -2.43 14.27 -10.05
C GLY A 54 -2.09 12.80 -10.30
N GLU A 55 -2.54 12.30 -11.46
CA GLU A 55 -2.35 10.89 -11.85
C GLU A 55 -0.87 10.49 -11.95
N LYS A 56 0.01 11.40 -12.43
CA LYS A 56 1.44 11.14 -12.63
C LYS A 56 2.19 10.82 -11.34
N LEU A 57 1.68 11.28 -10.20
CA LEU A 57 2.31 11.10 -8.89
C LEU A 57 1.76 9.90 -8.11
N LYS A 58 0.53 9.45 -8.44
CA LYS A 58 -0.22 8.48 -7.63
C LYS A 58 0.53 7.20 -7.35
N GLU A 59 1.17 6.61 -8.35
CA GLU A 59 1.87 5.34 -8.18
C GLU A 59 3.01 5.48 -7.16
N ARG A 60 3.89 6.47 -7.36
CA ARG A 60 5.04 6.69 -6.47
C ARG A 60 4.63 7.15 -5.09
N ALA A 61 3.62 8.02 -5.03
CA ALA A 61 3.05 8.46 -3.76
C ALA A 61 2.41 7.30 -3.00
N ALA A 62 1.70 6.38 -3.67
CA ALA A 62 1.16 5.18 -3.03
C ALA A 62 2.26 4.30 -2.41
N ASP A 63 3.35 4.02 -3.13
CA ASP A 63 4.49 3.28 -2.59
C ASP A 63 5.10 3.97 -1.35
N CYS A 64 5.30 5.29 -1.42
CA CYS A 64 5.80 6.10 -0.31
C CYS A 64 4.85 6.07 0.89
N LEU A 65 3.56 6.28 0.68
CA LEU A 65 2.53 6.20 1.72
C LEU A 65 2.52 4.85 2.41
N GLY A 66 2.73 3.76 1.65
CA GLY A 66 2.88 2.42 2.22
C GLY A 66 4.10 2.31 3.14
N MET A 67 5.23 2.96 2.80
CA MET A 67 6.43 2.98 3.66
C MET A 67 6.21 3.82 4.91
N LEU A 68 5.64 5.01 4.78
CA LEU A 68 5.31 5.87 5.92
C LEU A 68 4.28 5.22 6.84
N GLY A 69 3.29 4.51 6.28
CA GLY A 69 2.27 3.78 7.01
C GLY A 69 2.81 2.60 7.84
N LEU A 70 3.96 2.01 7.45
CA LEU A 70 4.67 1.03 8.28
C LEU A 70 5.25 1.66 9.56
N ALA A 71 5.66 2.92 9.50
CA ALA A 71 6.20 3.63 10.65
C ALA A 71 5.10 4.22 11.54
N ASN A 72 4.07 4.83 10.91
CA ASN A 72 2.89 5.36 11.60
C ASN A 72 1.66 5.31 10.68
N PRO A 73 0.74 4.34 10.85
CA PRO A 73 -0.42 4.18 9.99
C PRO A 73 -1.40 5.35 10.08
N HIS A 74 -1.48 6.04 11.23
CA HIS A 74 -2.37 7.18 11.40
C HIS A 74 -1.94 8.40 10.59
N SER A 75 -0.63 8.58 10.34
CA SER A 75 -0.11 9.70 9.56
C SER A 75 -0.57 9.71 8.09
N VAL A 76 -0.92 8.55 7.56
CA VAL A 76 -1.35 8.35 6.17
C VAL A 76 -2.84 8.03 6.02
N LYS A 77 -3.61 8.10 7.11
CA LYS A 77 -5.05 7.77 7.12
C LYS A 77 -5.84 8.56 6.06
N GLY A 78 -5.48 9.82 5.82
CA GLY A 78 -6.13 10.67 4.81
C GLY A 78 -5.98 10.17 3.36
N ALA A 79 -4.96 9.34 3.06
CA ALA A 79 -4.77 8.76 1.74
C ALA A 79 -5.57 7.46 1.52
N VAL A 80 -6.05 6.82 2.59
CA VAL A 80 -6.68 5.48 2.50
C VAL A 80 -7.88 5.45 1.54
N PRO A 81 -8.82 6.41 1.53
CA PRO A 81 -9.91 6.42 0.55
C PRO A 81 -9.41 6.46 -0.89
N GLY A 82 -8.37 7.25 -1.16
CA GLY A 82 -7.73 7.32 -2.47
C GLY A 82 -7.01 6.03 -2.86
N LEU A 83 -6.31 5.38 -1.93
CA LEU A 83 -5.67 4.08 -2.14
C LEU A 83 -6.71 2.99 -2.44
N ILE A 84 -7.87 3.01 -1.78
CA ILE A 84 -8.98 2.09 -2.08
C ILE A 84 -9.49 2.30 -3.52
N LYS A 85 -9.63 3.55 -3.98
CA LYS A 85 -9.96 3.84 -5.39
C LYS A 85 -8.83 3.40 -6.33
N GLY A 86 -7.58 3.56 -5.92
CA GLY A 86 -6.40 3.12 -6.66
C GLY A 86 -6.37 1.62 -6.94
N VAL A 87 -6.91 0.79 -6.05
CA VAL A 87 -7.05 -0.67 -6.25
C VAL A 87 -8.00 -1.01 -7.42
N GLU A 88 -8.93 -0.13 -7.78
CA GLU A 88 -9.86 -0.28 -8.89
C GLU A 88 -9.45 0.56 -10.14
N SER A 89 -8.23 1.12 -10.17
CA SER A 89 -7.72 1.94 -11.27
C SER A 89 -7.56 1.14 -12.57
N LYS A 90 -7.60 1.84 -13.71
CA LYS A 90 -7.24 1.28 -15.02
C LYS A 90 -5.73 0.94 -15.10
N SER A 91 -4.87 1.68 -14.41
CA SER A 91 -3.43 1.42 -14.34
C SER A 91 -3.14 0.22 -13.43
N SER A 92 -2.55 -0.84 -13.98
CA SER A 92 -2.11 -2.02 -13.22
C SER A 92 -1.05 -1.65 -12.18
N GLU A 93 -0.16 -0.71 -12.51
CA GLU A 93 0.87 -0.21 -11.59
C GLU A 93 0.25 0.48 -10.38
N LEU A 94 -0.75 1.36 -10.60
CA LEU A 94 -1.44 2.01 -9.50
C LEU A 94 -2.25 1.02 -8.66
N ARG A 95 -2.92 0.02 -9.28
CA ARG A 95 -3.59 -1.05 -8.52
C ARG A 95 -2.62 -1.78 -7.61
N LYS A 96 -1.47 -2.18 -8.15
CA LYS A 96 -0.40 -2.89 -7.42
C LYS A 96 0.20 -2.06 -6.29
N ALA A 97 0.58 -0.80 -6.56
CA ALA A 97 1.12 0.10 -5.56
C ALA A 97 0.12 0.38 -4.43
N SER A 98 -1.16 0.59 -4.78
CA SER A 98 -2.24 0.83 -3.81
C SER A 98 -2.51 -0.40 -2.94
N ALA A 99 -2.57 -1.61 -3.52
CA ALA A 99 -2.73 -2.84 -2.76
C ALA A 99 -1.57 -3.04 -1.78
N LYS A 100 -0.34 -2.84 -2.22
CA LYS A 100 0.87 -2.94 -1.40
C LYS A 100 0.87 -1.93 -0.26
N ALA A 101 0.46 -0.68 -0.52
CA ALA A 101 0.35 0.36 0.50
C ALA A 101 -0.70 0.00 1.56
N LEU A 102 -1.90 -0.41 1.14
CA LEU A 102 -2.97 -0.84 2.04
C LEU A 102 -2.56 -2.05 2.89
N GLY A 103 -1.84 -3.03 2.31
CA GLY A 103 -1.29 -4.16 3.04
C GLY A 103 -0.31 -3.74 4.13
N ARG A 104 0.62 -2.83 3.82
CA ARG A 104 1.60 -2.30 4.76
C ARG A 104 0.94 -1.51 5.91
N ILE A 105 0.01 -0.62 5.59
CA ILE A 105 -0.77 0.14 6.59
C ILE A 105 -1.55 -0.84 7.47
N GLY A 106 -2.26 -1.78 6.86
CA GLY A 106 -3.09 -2.77 7.56
C GLY A 106 -2.31 -3.79 8.39
N SER A 107 -1.01 -4.00 8.10
CA SER A 107 -0.13 -4.83 8.95
C SER A 107 0.14 -4.19 10.31
N LYS A 108 0.02 -2.87 10.41
CA LYS A 108 0.19 -2.10 11.65
C LYS A 108 -1.14 -1.80 12.34
N ASP A 109 -2.14 -1.40 11.55
CA ASP A 109 -3.50 -1.19 12.03
C ASP A 109 -4.52 -1.56 10.94
N ALA A 110 -5.10 -2.75 11.06
CA ALA A 110 -6.07 -3.27 10.11
C ALA A 110 -7.38 -2.47 10.11
N MET A 111 -7.70 -1.78 11.21
CA MET A 111 -8.93 -1.00 11.31
C MET A 111 -8.90 0.26 10.44
N ILE A 112 -7.73 0.81 10.17
CA ILE A 112 -7.59 1.97 9.26
C ILE A 112 -7.98 1.59 7.82
N VAL A 113 -7.73 0.33 7.42
CA VAL A 113 -7.92 -0.15 6.05
C VAL A 113 -9.07 -1.16 5.90
N PHE A 114 -9.95 -1.31 6.90
CA PHE A 114 -10.98 -2.37 6.89
C PHE A 114 -11.90 -2.29 5.66
N HIS A 115 -12.24 -1.10 5.17
CA HIS A 115 -13.03 -0.91 3.95
C HIS A 115 -12.31 -1.35 2.67
N ALA A 116 -10.98 -1.49 2.70
CA ALA A 116 -10.21 -1.98 1.55
C ALA A 116 -10.36 -3.49 1.34
N VAL A 117 -10.63 -4.26 2.39
CA VAL A 117 -10.62 -5.74 2.32
C VAL A 117 -11.58 -6.30 1.28
N PRO A 118 -12.88 -5.90 1.22
CA PRO A 118 -13.78 -6.40 0.17
C PRO A 118 -13.37 -5.97 -1.24
N LYS A 119 -12.75 -4.79 -1.40
CA LYS A 119 -12.25 -4.32 -2.69
C LYS A 119 -11.04 -5.12 -3.16
N LEU A 120 -10.09 -5.38 -2.27
CA LEU A 120 -8.94 -6.25 -2.53
C LEU A 120 -9.40 -7.67 -2.91
N ALA A 121 -10.35 -8.24 -2.17
CA ALA A 121 -10.90 -9.56 -2.47
C ALA A 121 -11.61 -9.59 -3.86
N LYS A 122 -12.30 -8.50 -4.24
CA LYS A 122 -12.94 -8.39 -5.56
C LYS A 122 -11.92 -8.42 -6.70
N VAL A 123 -10.75 -7.80 -6.54
CA VAL A 123 -9.67 -7.81 -7.56
C VAL A 123 -9.21 -9.24 -7.86
N LEU A 124 -9.21 -10.14 -6.88
CA LEU A 124 -8.85 -11.55 -7.10
C LEU A 124 -9.83 -12.31 -7.99
N LYS A 125 -11.02 -11.77 -8.29
CA LYS A 125 -11.97 -12.36 -9.23
C LYS A 125 -11.65 -12.05 -10.69
N ASN A 126 -10.85 -11.03 -10.96
CA ASN A 126 -10.45 -10.61 -12.29
C ASN A 126 -9.25 -11.43 -12.78
N ASP A 127 -8.99 -11.45 -14.08
CA ASP A 127 -7.88 -12.20 -14.69
C ASP A 127 -6.53 -11.46 -14.68
N ASP A 128 -6.43 -10.31 -13.99
CA ASP A 128 -5.21 -9.53 -13.89
C ASP A 128 -4.23 -10.12 -12.86
N TRP A 129 -3.55 -11.19 -13.25
CA TRP A 129 -2.57 -11.90 -12.46
C TRP A 129 -1.41 -11.01 -11.96
N TYR A 130 -1.07 -9.94 -12.70
CA TYR A 130 0.02 -9.03 -12.37
C TYR A 130 -0.16 -8.33 -11.02
N VAL A 131 -1.40 -8.07 -10.64
CA VAL A 131 -1.76 -7.41 -9.38
C VAL A 131 -2.03 -8.42 -8.25
N HIS A 132 -2.37 -9.66 -8.61
CA HIS A 132 -2.83 -10.66 -7.64
C HIS A 132 -1.83 -10.93 -6.53
N THR A 133 -0.53 -11.03 -6.83
CA THR A 133 0.50 -11.29 -5.82
C THR A 133 0.47 -10.24 -4.70
N GLU A 134 0.41 -8.96 -5.06
CA GLU A 134 0.40 -7.89 -4.06
C GLU A 134 -0.94 -7.79 -3.33
N VAL A 135 -2.06 -8.07 -4.00
CA VAL A 135 -3.40 -8.12 -3.38
C VAL A 135 -3.47 -9.24 -2.35
N VAL A 136 -2.99 -10.43 -2.69
CA VAL A 136 -2.97 -11.58 -1.77
C VAL A 136 -2.07 -11.29 -0.57
N LYS A 137 -0.87 -10.73 -0.79
CA LYS A 137 0.02 -10.29 0.29
C LYS A 137 -0.64 -9.26 1.18
N ALA A 138 -1.34 -8.28 0.60
CA ALA A 138 -2.05 -7.26 1.36
C ALA A 138 -3.12 -7.87 2.28
N LEU A 139 -3.94 -8.79 1.76
CA LEU A 139 -4.93 -9.52 2.57
C LEU A 139 -4.25 -10.35 3.66
N GLY A 140 -3.11 -10.98 3.38
CA GLY A 140 -2.33 -11.71 4.37
C GLY A 140 -1.79 -10.82 5.49
N TYR A 141 -1.25 -9.64 5.17
CA TYR A 141 -0.79 -8.66 6.15
C TYR A 141 -1.92 -8.11 7.02
N ILE A 142 -3.06 -7.76 6.40
CA ILE A 142 -4.26 -7.32 7.13
C ILE A 142 -4.78 -8.46 8.02
N GLY A 143 -4.85 -9.68 7.48
CA GLY A 143 -5.30 -10.87 8.19
C GLY A 143 -4.39 -11.27 9.36
N SER A 144 -3.09 -11.04 9.28
CA SER A 144 -2.18 -11.30 10.40
C SER A 144 -2.38 -10.31 11.56
N ASN A 145 -2.84 -9.08 11.28
CA ASN A 145 -3.19 -8.11 12.31
C ASN A 145 -4.61 -8.34 12.86
N LYS A 146 -5.60 -8.56 11.97
CA LYS A 146 -6.99 -8.83 12.36
C LYS A 146 -7.63 -9.90 11.46
N PRO A 147 -7.52 -11.19 11.82
CA PRO A 147 -8.02 -12.31 11.01
C PRO A 147 -9.51 -12.21 10.68
N THR A 148 -10.32 -11.69 11.61
CA THR A 148 -11.78 -11.58 11.46
C THR A 148 -12.20 -10.76 10.24
N LEU A 149 -11.40 -9.79 9.80
CA LEU A 149 -11.70 -8.96 8.63
C LEU A 149 -11.53 -9.74 7.31
N VAL A 150 -10.56 -10.65 7.26
CA VAL A 150 -10.20 -11.40 6.03
C VAL A 150 -10.89 -12.76 5.98
N LYS A 151 -11.30 -13.31 7.13
CA LYS A 151 -11.93 -14.63 7.23
C LYS A 151 -13.09 -14.86 6.24
N PRO A 152 -14.02 -13.91 6.00
CA PRO A 152 -15.08 -14.07 4.99
C PRO A 152 -14.57 -14.25 3.56
N HIS A 153 -13.33 -13.86 3.27
CA HIS A 153 -12.71 -13.88 1.95
C HIS A 153 -11.72 -15.04 1.75
N LEU A 154 -11.55 -15.92 2.75
CA LEU A 154 -10.67 -17.08 2.67
C LEU A 154 -10.94 -17.99 1.46
N PRO A 155 -12.19 -18.28 1.05
CA PRO A 155 -12.44 -19.12 -0.10
C PRO A 155 -11.81 -18.59 -1.39
N ILE A 156 -11.87 -17.27 -1.62
CA ILE A 156 -11.28 -16.67 -2.83
C ILE A 156 -9.75 -16.66 -2.78
N ILE A 157 -9.15 -16.49 -1.59
CA ILE A 157 -7.70 -16.58 -1.40
C ILE A 157 -7.26 -18.02 -1.66
N LYS A 158 -7.97 -19.01 -1.10
CA LYS A 158 -7.69 -20.43 -1.29
C LYS A 158 -7.76 -20.84 -2.76
N ASN A 159 -8.73 -20.32 -3.52
CA ASN A 159 -8.83 -20.61 -4.96
C ASN A 159 -7.56 -20.20 -5.74
N ARG A 160 -6.82 -19.22 -5.27
CA ARG A 160 -5.55 -18.78 -5.88
C ARG A 160 -4.34 -19.68 -5.53
N THR A 161 -4.50 -20.65 -4.63
CA THR A 161 -3.45 -21.65 -4.35
C THR A 161 -3.47 -22.81 -5.34
N THR A 162 -4.57 -23.06 -6.05
CA THR A 162 -4.82 -24.29 -6.82
C THR A 162 -5.01 -24.07 -8.31
N THR A 163 -5.40 -22.88 -8.76
CA THR A 163 -5.76 -22.64 -10.17
C THR A 163 -4.58 -22.06 -10.96
N GLY A 164 -3.80 -22.90 -11.70
CA GLY A 164 -2.93 -22.50 -12.83
C GLY A 164 -2.10 -21.21 -12.70
N ALA A 165 -2.11 -20.62 -11.51
CA ALA A 165 -1.48 -19.34 -11.22
C ALA A 165 0.05 -19.51 -11.13
N ASP A 166 0.77 -18.44 -11.41
CA ASP A 166 2.19 -18.33 -11.18
C ASP A 166 2.55 -18.84 -9.76
N ARG A 167 3.65 -19.59 -9.64
CA ARG A 167 4.15 -20.15 -8.38
C ARG A 167 4.23 -19.11 -7.26
N ASN A 168 4.59 -17.87 -7.59
CA ASN A 168 4.66 -16.77 -6.62
C ASN A 168 3.27 -16.39 -6.07
N ILE A 169 2.24 -16.44 -6.91
CA ILE A 169 0.86 -16.18 -6.47
C ILE A 169 0.39 -17.30 -5.55
N CYS A 170 0.65 -18.55 -5.91
CA CYS A 170 0.29 -19.71 -5.08
C CYS A 170 0.94 -19.64 -3.71
N GLN A 171 2.24 -19.40 -3.62
CA GLN A 171 2.96 -19.28 -2.35
C GLN A 171 2.44 -18.10 -1.50
N ALA A 172 2.19 -16.96 -2.13
CA ALA A 172 1.62 -15.80 -1.43
C ALA A 172 0.20 -16.09 -0.93
N ALA A 173 -0.61 -16.83 -1.69
CA ALA A 173 -1.97 -17.20 -1.32
C ALA A 173 -1.99 -18.19 -0.15
N GLU A 174 -1.13 -19.20 -0.15
CA GLU A 174 -0.99 -20.12 0.98
C GLU A 174 -0.56 -19.41 2.25
N TRP A 175 0.43 -18.52 2.15
CA TRP A 175 0.87 -17.72 3.28
C TRP A 175 -0.26 -16.83 3.81
N ALA A 176 -0.97 -16.12 2.91
CA ALA A 176 -2.07 -15.23 3.30
C ALA A 176 -3.25 -15.99 3.91
N TYR A 177 -3.58 -17.17 3.35
CA TYR A 177 -4.63 -18.05 3.87
C TYR A 177 -4.34 -18.47 5.31
N LYS A 178 -3.12 -18.94 5.58
CA LYS A 178 -2.68 -19.32 6.95
C LYS A 178 -2.70 -18.12 7.89
N LYS A 179 -2.20 -16.95 7.47
CA LYS A 179 -2.16 -15.73 8.30
C LYS A 179 -3.55 -15.20 8.63
N ALA A 180 -4.53 -15.38 7.75
CA ALA A 180 -5.91 -14.98 7.98
C ALA A 180 -6.74 -16.03 8.75
N GLY A 181 -6.12 -17.09 9.27
CA GLY A 181 -6.76 -18.11 10.10
C GLY A 181 -7.41 -19.25 9.31
N GLY A 182 -7.01 -19.48 8.07
CA GLY A 182 -7.34 -20.68 7.28
C GLY A 182 -6.64 -21.92 7.85
N LYS A 183 -7.35 -23.04 7.89
CA LYS A 183 -6.88 -24.35 8.32
C LYS A 183 -6.69 -25.26 7.12
#